data_a392a6a48fd24a26a3fd6152cc87dbf5
#
_entry.id   a392a6a48fd24a26a3fd6152cc87dbf5
#
_cell.length_a   1.000
_cell.length_b   1.000
_cell.length_c   1.000
_cell.angle_alpha   90.00
_cell.angle_beta   90.00
_cell.angle_gamma   90.00
#
_symmetry.space_group_name_H-M   'P 1'
#
loop_
_entity.id
_entity.type
_entity.pdbx_description
1 polymer ?
#
loop_
_entity_poly.entity_id
_entity_poly.type
_entity_poly.pdbx_seq_one_letter_code
_entity_poly.pdbx_strand_id
1 'polypeptide(L)'
;MPGATADANANAYGSYLAGRIAANDHDMPEAARLYQESLAGDSNNPDLLNRAVLYTAAAGRLDEAAKLAERVVAAAPDDRVARLALAVDAIHRHDFSGAREQLSKSAKGPFTALTLSLLDAWAAQGEGRTDAALASLNEITAEGGTAALQTYHRALILDLAGRDSDADAAYRQALTQTPNSPRMVDAYGRFLERTGRSADARSLYAKYATDSALGPVIALANTRVGSGGRPDRLVASAEQGAAEALFGIAASLSDDASTDVAVLYLRCALYLSPDFDLAKIVLADRFEALKKYQDAVVVYRSIPSTSPYAFAAAVQVAADESRVGRNDQAVQQLAALSTQKPNDITTWTVLGDAYRSGEKYEQATDAYDHAIKLLPSVAAKDWPLFYARGVTEERSHKWDAAERDLQQALKLSPDQPQVLNYLGYSWVDQGRNLPEALAMLEKARALDPNDGYIVDSVGWAYFRLGRYKDAAKTLQQAVLLVPGDPTVNEHLGDAYWMTGRKLDAHFQWNHALAFGADEKQKAEIEKKIQSGLTATAVKSG
;
A
#
# COMPACT_ATOMS: atom_id res chain seq x y z
N MET A 1 -46.59 -21.38 -12.33
CA MET A 1 -45.97 -20.22 -11.72
C MET A 1 -44.65 -19.85 -12.47
N PRO A 2 -44.73 -19.12 -13.61
CA PRO A 2 -43.54 -18.71 -14.37
C PRO A 2 -42.88 -17.39 -13.89
N GLY A 3 -43.54 -16.60 -13.05
CA GLY A 3 -43.07 -15.27 -12.67
C GLY A 3 -41.92 -15.29 -11.65
N ALA A 4 -41.94 -16.17 -10.66
CA ALA A 4 -40.93 -16.20 -9.56
C ALA A 4 -39.52 -16.65 -10.03
N THR A 5 -39.45 -17.47 -11.09
CA THR A 5 -38.17 -17.92 -11.66
C THR A 5 -37.52 -16.87 -12.56
N ALA A 6 -38.32 -16.04 -13.24
CA ALA A 6 -37.84 -14.96 -14.11
C ALA A 6 -37.24 -13.81 -13.26
N ASP A 7 -37.89 -13.46 -12.14
CA ASP A 7 -37.39 -12.42 -11.21
C ASP A 7 -36.13 -12.86 -10.48
N ALA A 8 -36.02 -14.14 -10.06
CA ALA A 8 -34.82 -14.68 -9.43
C ALA A 8 -33.64 -14.70 -10.42
N ASN A 9 -33.85 -15.04 -11.67
CA ASN A 9 -32.80 -15.01 -12.70
C ASN A 9 -32.37 -13.57 -13.04
N ALA A 10 -33.31 -12.62 -13.13
CA ALA A 10 -32.98 -11.22 -13.36
C ALA A 10 -32.12 -10.64 -12.22
N ASN A 11 -32.44 -10.97 -10.95
CA ASN A 11 -31.64 -10.59 -9.79
C ASN A 11 -30.24 -11.25 -9.81
N ALA A 12 -30.12 -12.53 -10.21
CA ALA A 12 -28.85 -13.24 -10.28
C ALA A 12 -27.90 -12.62 -11.31
N TYR A 13 -28.40 -12.20 -12.50
CA TYR A 13 -27.59 -11.47 -13.48
C TYR A 13 -27.16 -10.08 -12.97
N GLY A 14 -28.05 -9.37 -12.30
CA GLY A 14 -27.76 -8.08 -11.66
C GLY A 14 -26.66 -8.22 -10.61
N SER A 15 -26.76 -9.22 -9.73
CA SER A 15 -25.75 -9.52 -8.72
C SER A 15 -24.40 -9.93 -9.35
N TYR A 16 -24.40 -10.66 -10.46
CA TYR A 16 -23.17 -10.98 -11.19
C TYR A 16 -22.44 -9.74 -11.71
N LEU A 17 -23.17 -8.84 -12.37
CA LEU A 17 -22.58 -7.61 -12.91
C LEU A 17 -22.08 -6.69 -11.79
N ALA A 18 -22.87 -6.53 -10.73
CA ALA A 18 -22.47 -5.77 -9.54
C ALA A 18 -21.25 -6.41 -8.85
N GLY A 19 -21.20 -7.75 -8.78
CA GLY A 19 -20.05 -8.49 -8.24
C GLY A 19 -18.77 -8.27 -9.05
N ARG A 20 -18.87 -8.14 -10.36
CA ARG A 20 -17.73 -7.76 -11.21
C ARG A 20 -17.23 -6.35 -10.93
N ILE A 21 -18.15 -5.41 -10.71
CA ILE A 21 -17.79 -4.02 -10.35
C ILE A 21 -17.08 -4.03 -8.99
N ALA A 22 -17.68 -4.66 -7.97
CA ALA A 22 -17.08 -4.77 -6.65
C ALA A 22 -15.68 -5.42 -6.69
N ALA A 23 -15.52 -6.46 -7.53
CA ALA A 23 -14.23 -7.12 -7.74
C ALA A 23 -13.20 -6.19 -8.39
N ASN A 24 -13.59 -5.41 -9.40
CA ASN A 24 -12.70 -4.42 -10.03
C ASN A 24 -12.34 -3.28 -9.08
N ASP A 25 -13.25 -2.94 -8.16
CA ASP A 25 -13.04 -1.95 -7.12
C ASP A 25 -12.31 -2.53 -5.90
N HIS A 26 -11.85 -3.79 -5.97
CA HIS A 26 -11.20 -4.51 -4.87
C HIS A 26 -12.03 -4.54 -3.57
N ASP A 27 -13.35 -4.54 -3.67
CA ASP A 27 -14.27 -4.72 -2.55
C ASP A 27 -14.55 -6.22 -2.36
N MET A 28 -13.61 -6.91 -1.71
CA MET A 28 -13.67 -8.36 -1.53
C MET A 28 -14.92 -8.85 -0.78
N PRO A 29 -15.35 -8.19 0.32
CA PRO A 29 -16.57 -8.59 1.03
C PRO A 29 -17.83 -8.48 0.16
N GLU A 30 -17.99 -7.38 -0.56
CA GLU A 30 -19.14 -7.14 -1.43
C GLU A 30 -19.11 -8.04 -2.68
N ALA A 31 -17.94 -8.22 -3.30
CA ALA A 31 -17.78 -9.16 -4.40
C ALA A 31 -18.17 -10.60 -3.99
N ALA A 32 -17.70 -11.04 -2.81
CA ALA A 32 -18.05 -12.34 -2.26
C ALA A 32 -19.56 -12.52 -2.07
N ARG A 33 -20.22 -11.53 -1.47
CA ARG A 33 -21.68 -11.53 -1.25
C ARG A 33 -22.44 -11.62 -2.56
N LEU A 34 -22.08 -10.79 -3.54
CA LEU A 34 -22.76 -10.70 -4.82
C LEU A 34 -22.56 -11.94 -5.70
N TYR A 35 -21.35 -12.53 -5.71
CA TYR A 35 -21.13 -13.80 -6.44
C TYR A 35 -21.87 -14.96 -5.77
N GLN A 36 -21.98 -15.02 -4.44
CA GLN A 36 -22.79 -16.02 -3.75
C GLN A 36 -24.29 -15.84 -4.07
N GLU A 37 -24.80 -14.62 -4.11
CA GLU A 37 -26.17 -14.33 -4.53
C GLU A 37 -26.45 -14.76 -5.98
N SER A 38 -25.45 -14.55 -6.88
CA SER A 38 -25.57 -14.97 -8.28
C SER A 38 -25.76 -16.48 -8.45
N LEU A 39 -25.25 -17.28 -7.51
CA LEU A 39 -25.44 -18.74 -7.48
C LEU A 39 -26.91 -19.15 -7.27
N ALA A 40 -27.80 -18.26 -6.83
CA ALA A 40 -29.23 -18.56 -6.71
C ALA A 40 -29.88 -18.78 -8.08
N GLY A 41 -29.36 -18.16 -9.16
CA GLY A 41 -29.84 -18.34 -10.53
C GLY A 41 -29.26 -19.56 -11.25
N ASP A 42 -28.02 -19.90 -10.96
CA ASP A 42 -27.29 -21.06 -11.50
C ASP A 42 -26.32 -21.61 -10.46
N SER A 43 -26.83 -22.46 -9.59
CA SER A 43 -26.12 -22.94 -8.42
C SER A 43 -24.86 -23.75 -8.72
N ASN A 44 -24.74 -24.35 -9.89
CA ASN A 44 -23.63 -25.21 -10.29
C ASN A 44 -22.73 -24.59 -11.38
N ASN A 45 -22.90 -23.31 -11.66
CA ASN A 45 -22.05 -22.61 -12.61
C ASN A 45 -20.59 -22.59 -12.13
N PRO A 46 -19.64 -23.19 -12.88
CA PRO A 46 -18.25 -23.31 -12.42
C PRO A 46 -17.58 -21.94 -12.25
N ASP A 47 -17.82 -20.99 -13.16
CA ASP A 47 -17.20 -19.66 -13.11
C ASP A 47 -17.70 -18.86 -11.90
N LEU A 48 -19.01 -18.95 -11.59
CA LEU A 48 -19.58 -18.30 -10.42
C LEU A 48 -19.06 -18.93 -9.13
N LEU A 49 -18.97 -20.25 -9.08
CA LEU A 49 -18.41 -20.97 -7.92
C LEU A 49 -16.97 -20.58 -7.68
N ASN A 50 -16.13 -20.57 -8.71
CA ASN A 50 -14.72 -20.19 -8.58
C ASN A 50 -14.56 -18.76 -8.08
N ARG A 51 -15.32 -17.82 -8.61
CA ARG A 51 -15.33 -16.42 -8.13
C ARG A 51 -15.82 -16.33 -6.69
N ALA A 52 -16.89 -17.05 -6.34
CA ALA A 52 -17.40 -17.07 -4.97
C ALA A 52 -16.35 -17.61 -3.98
N VAL A 53 -15.62 -18.69 -4.33
CA VAL A 53 -14.51 -19.21 -3.49
C VAL A 53 -13.42 -18.17 -3.33
N LEU A 54 -12.94 -17.61 -4.45
CA LEU A 54 -11.85 -16.64 -4.45
C LEU A 54 -12.15 -15.43 -3.57
N TYR A 55 -13.28 -14.76 -3.82
CA TYR A 55 -13.60 -13.52 -3.09
C TYR A 55 -14.05 -13.78 -1.65
N THR A 56 -14.68 -14.94 -1.36
CA THR A 56 -15.00 -15.33 0.01
C THR A 56 -13.73 -15.58 0.83
N ALA A 57 -12.73 -16.24 0.26
CA ALA A 57 -11.43 -16.44 0.90
C ALA A 57 -10.67 -15.11 1.06
N ALA A 58 -10.63 -14.25 0.02
CA ALA A 58 -10.01 -12.94 0.07
C ALA A 58 -10.69 -11.98 1.06
N ALA A 59 -12.00 -12.15 1.32
CA ALA A 59 -12.73 -11.48 2.38
C ALA A 59 -12.40 -12.01 3.80
N GLY A 60 -11.59 -13.07 3.90
CA GLY A 60 -11.18 -13.68 5.18
C GLY A 60 -12.16 -14.71 5.73
N ARG A 61 -13.16 -15.15 4.96
CA ARG A 61 -14.16 -16.16 5.36
C ARG A 61 -13.78 -17.54 4.84
N LEU A 62 -12.64 -18.09 5.33
CA LEU A 62 -12.03 -19.31 4.79
C LEU A 62 -12.91 -20.56 5.01
N ASP A 63 -13.62 -20.69 6.14
CA ASP A 63 -14.55 -21.80 6.40
C ASP A 63 -15.70 -21.85 5.39
N GLU A 64 -16.23 -20.67 4.98
CA GLU A 64 -17.25 -20.59 3.93
C GLU A 64 -16.67 -20.88 2.54
N ALA A 65 -15.47 -20.36 2.29
CA ALA A 65 -14.75 -20.62 1.05
C ALA A 65 -14.45 -22.11 0.86
N ALA A 66 -14.06 -22.83 1.92
CA ALA A 66 -13.82 -24.26 1.90
C ALA A 66 -15.08 -25.05 1.52
N LYS A 67 -16.26 -24.69 2.10
CA LYS A 67 -17.55 -25.33 1.73
C LYS A 67 -17.93 -25.09 0.26
N LEU A 68 -17.66 -23.91 -0.28
CA LEU A 68 -17.85 -23.61 -1.69
C LEU A 68 -16.84 -24.37 -2.56
N ALA A 69 -15.60 -24.48 -2.09
CA ALA A 69 -14.51 -25.18 -2.78
C ALA A 69 -14.79 -26.67 -2.98
N GLU A 70 -15.47 -27.35 -2.01
CA GLU A 70 -15.92 -28.74 -2.20
C GLU A 70 -16.80 -28.92 -3.45
N ARG A 71 -17.64 -27.93 -3.74
CA ARG A 71 -18.50 -27.95 -4.94
C ARG A 71 -17.70 -27.67 -6.21
N VAL A 72 -16.69 -26.79 -6.15
CA VAL A 72 -15.79 -26.53 -7.28
C VAL A 72 -15.00 -27.79 -7.66
N VAL A 73 -14.37 -28.45 -6.69
CA VAL A 73 -13.54 -29.63 -6.98
C VAL A 73 -14.33 -30.87 -7.42
N ALA A 74 -15.65 -30.87 -7.21
CA ALA A 74 -16.54 -31.90 -7.77
C ALA A 74 -16.69 -31.76 -9.30
N ALA A 75 -16.63 -30.53 -9.83
CA ALA A 75 -16.72 -30.22 -11.26
C ALA A 75 -15.35 -30.02 -11.91
N ALA A 76 -14.41 -29.40 -11.21
CA ALA A 76 -13.03 -29.13 -11.62
C ALA A 76 -12.05 -29.67 -10.57
N PRO A 77 -11.69 -30.96 -10.66
CA PRO A 77 -10.94 -31.64 -9.58
C PRO A 77 -9.55 -31.08 -9.28
N ASP A 78 -8.96 -30.33 -10.17
CA ASP A 78 -7.60 -29.77 -10.04
C ASP A 78 -7.58 -28.23 -9.89
N ASP A 79 -8.74 -27.59 -9.62
CA ASP A 79 -8.84 -26.15 -9.46
C ASP A 79 -7.92 -25.64 -8.34
N ARG A 80 -7.07 -24.67 -8.66
CA ARG A 80 -5.99 -24.19 -7.79
C ARG A 80 -6.49 -23.48 -6.54
N VAL A 81 -7.47 -22.60 -6.71
CA VAL A 81 -7.97 -21.77 -5.60
C VAL A 81 -8.79 -22.63 -4.65
N ALA A 82 -9.65 -23.49 -5.19
CA ALA A 82 -10.46 -24.40 -4.40
C ALA A 82 -9.57 -25.40 -3.63
N ARG A 83 -8.54 -25.98 -4.28
CA ARG A 83 -7.59 -26.89 -3.61
C ARG A 83 -6.78 -26.19 -2.53
N LEU A 84 -6.37 -24.92 -2.75
CA LEU A 84 -5.70 -24.11 -1.73
C LEU A 84 -6.61 -23.89 -0.53
N ALA A 85 -7.85 -23.45 -0.75
CA ALA A 85 -8.81 -23.21 0.33
C ALA A 85 -9.07 -24.47 1.18
N LEU A 86 -9.26 -25.61 0.53
CA LEU A 86 -9.44 -26.92 1.21
C LEU A 86 -8.20 -27.35 1.97
N ALA A 87 -7.00 -27.14 1.40
CA ALA A 87 -5.75 -27.49 2.07
C ALA A 87 -5.49 -26.62 3.31
N VAL A 88 -5.73 -25.30 3.20
CA VAL A 88 -5.58 -24.36 4.31
C VAL A 88 -6.58 -24.69 5.44
N ASP A 89 -7.84 -24.98 5.11
CA ASP A 89 -8.84 -25.40 6.08
C ASP A 89 -8.48 -26.74 6.76
N ALA A 90 -7.95 -27.70 6.00
CA ALA A 90 -7.48 -28.97 6.55
C ALA A 90 -6.29 -28.77 7.52
N ILE A 91 -5.31 -27.90 7.18
CA ILE A 91 -4.20 -27.54 8.08
C ILE A 91 -4.75 -26.91 9.36
N HIS A 92 -5.69 -25.98 9.26
CA HIS A 92 -6.32 -25.32 10.42
C HIS A 92 -7.01 -26.33 11.35
N ARG A 93 -7.64 -27.33 10.79
CA ARG A 93 -8.26 -28.45 11.55
C ARG A 93 -7.27 -29.52 12.00
N HIS A 94 -5.96 -29.33 11.78
CA HIS A 94 -4.89 -30.29 12.02
C HIS A 94 -5.05 -31.63 11.25
N ASP A 95 -5.83 -31.65 10.17
CA ASP A 95 -5.90 -32.75 9.21
C ASP A 95 -4.77 -32.61 8.16
N PHE A 96 -3.54 -32.82 8.60
CA PHE A 96 -2.37 -32.64 7.74
C PHE A 96 -2.33 -33.65 6.59
N SER A 97 -2.84 -34.85 6.79
CA SER A 97 -2.95 -35.87 5.72
C SER A 97 -3.95 -35.45 4.65
N GLY A 98 -5.12 -34.96 5.06
CA GLY A 98 -6.12 -34.37 4.15
C GLY A 98 -5.58 -33.17 3.41
N ALA A 99 -4.84 -32.28 4.09
CA ALA A 99 -4.20 -31.14 3.44
C ALA A 99 -3.25 -31.59 2.30
N ARG A 100 -2.38 -32.54 2.55
CA ARG A 100 -1.46 -33.11 1.55
C ARG A 100 -2.19 -33.74 0.37
N GLU A 101 -3.31 -34.40 0.63
CA GLU A 101 -4.17 -34.96 -0.42
C GLU A 101 -4.73 -33.83 -1.31
N GLN A 102 -5.24 -32.73 -0.73
CA GLN A 102 -5.73 -31.59 -1.51
C GLN A 102 -4.62 -30.96 -2.35
N LEU A 103 -3.46 -30.71 -1.76
CA LEU A 103 -2.31 -30.13 -2.44
C LEU A 103 -1.82 -30.99 -3.62
N SER A 104 -1.81 -32.31 -3.46
CA SER A 104 -1.36 -33.25 -4.51
C SER A 104 -2.26 -33.24 -5.75
N LYS A 105 -3.55 -32.90 -5.59
CA LYS A 105 -4.56 -32.85 -6.65
C LYS A 105 -4.63 -31.50 -7.35
N SER A 106 -3.94 -30.48 -6.86
CA SER A 106 -3.97 -29.14 -7.45
C SER A 106 -3.18 -29.07 -8.76
N ALA A 107 -3.71 -28.33 -9.74
CA ALA A 107 -2.98 -28.04 -10.97
C ALA A 107 -1.70 -27.24 -10.65
N LYS A 108 -0.57 -27.66 -11.23
CA LYS A 108 0.73 -27.00 -11.05
C LYS A 108 0.90 -25.84 -12.03
N GLY A 109 1.60 -24.80 -11.58
CA GLY A 109 2.00 -23.63 -12.37
C GLY A 109 3.13 -22.89 -11.65
N PRO A 110 3.77 -21.90 -12.27
CA PRO A 110 5.01 -21.31 -11.74
C PRO A 110 4.94 -20.84 -10.28
N PHE A 111 3.94 -20.05 -9.91
CA PHE A 111 3.75 -19.60 -8.52
C PHE A 111 3.06 -20.65 -7.64
N THR A 112 2.16 -21.43 -8.23
CA THR A 112 1.41 -22.46 -7.50
C THR A 112 2.36 -23.57 -7.03
N ALA A 113 3.36 -23.95 -7.81
CA ALA A 113 4.32 -25.01 -7.44
C ALA A 113 5.06 -24.68 -6.13
N LEU A 114 5.52 -23.43 -5.97
CA LEU A 114 6.18 -22.98 -4.74
C LEU A 114 5.23 -23.08 -3.53
N THR A 115 4.01 -22.57 -3.66
CA THR A 115 2.99 -22.60 -2.60
C THR A 115 2.66 -24.03 -2.19
N LEU A 116 2.42 -24.91 -3.18
CA LEU A 116 2.09 -26.31 -2.93
C LEU A 116 3.21 -27.04 -2.18
N SER A 117 4.48 -26.87 -2.63
CA SER A 117 5.61 -27.56 -1.99
C SER A 117 5.88 -27.03 -0.58
N LEU A 118 5.73 -25.73 -0.32
CA LEU A 118 5.89 -25.17 1.03
C LEU A 118 4.78 -25.65 1.97
N LEU A 119 3.52 -25.64 1.54
CA LEU A 119 2.41 -26.11 2.36
C LEU A 119 2.47 -27.63 2.59
N ASP A 120 2.85 -28.42 1.58
CA ASP A 120 3.06 -29.88 1.74
C ASP A 120 4.18 -30.19 2.72
N ALA A 121 5.29 -29.41 2.68
CA ALA A 121 6.37 -29.56 3.65
C ALA A 121 5.89 -29.28 5.08
N TRP A 122 5.10 -28.23 5.30
CA TRP A 122 4.57 -27.94 6.63
C TRP A 122 3.51 -28.95 7.07
N ALA A 123 2.67 -29.43 6.18
CA ALA A 123 1.73 -30.51 6.48
C ALA A 123 2.46 -31.82 6.83
N ALA A 124 3.52 -32.20 6.09
CA ALA A 124 4.35 -33.36 6.43
C ALA A 124 5.05 -33.18 7.79
N GLN A 125 5.51 -31.96 8.13
CA GLN A 125 6.03 -31.66 9.47
C GLN A 125 4.96 -31.79 10.55
N GLY A 126 3.72 -31.43 10.25
CA GLY A 126 2.57 -31.61 11.15
C GLY A 126 2.26 -33.10 11.42
N GLU A 127 2.52 -33.98 10.47
CA GLU A 127 2.47 -35.45 10.64
C GLU A 127 3.67 -35.99 11.43
N GLY A 128 4.64 -35.16 11.83
CA GLY A 128 5.90 -35.60 12.46
C GLY A 128 6.91 -36.18 11.50
N ARG A 129 6.72 -36.02 10.18
CA ARG A 129 7.52 -36.62 9.11
C ARG A 129 8.54 -35.61 8.57
N THR A 130 9.51 -35.22 9.41
CA THR A 130 10.49 -34.17 9.07
C THR A 130 11.25 -34.44 7.77
N ASP A 131 11.70 -35.69 7.51
CA ASP A 131 12.46 -36.00 6.29
C ASP A 131 11.56 -35.89 5.04
N ALA A 132 10.27 -36.22 5.14
CA ALA A 132 9.32 -36.02 4.05
C ALA A 132 9.09 -34.49 3.83
N ALA A 133 9.01 -33.69 4.90
CA ALA A 133 8.92 -32.24 4.79
C ALA A 133 10.12 -31.63 4.05
N LEU A 134 11.33 -32.09 4.38
CA LEU A 134 12.55 -31.65 3.70
C LEU A 134 12.61 -32.11 2.23
N ALA A 135 12.06 -33.30 1.92
CA ALA A 135 11.95 -33.80 0.55
C ALA A 135 11.00 -32.92 -0.29
N SER A 136 9.84 -32.54 0.25
CA SER A 136 8.89 -31.61 -0.43
C SER A 136 9.53 -30.27 -0.76
N LEU A 137 10.36 -29.72 0.13
CA LEU A 137 11.13 -28.50 -0.16
C LEU A 137 12.11 -28.68 -1.33
N ASN A 138 12.71 -29.85 -1.51
CA ASN A 138 13.66 -30.12 -2.59
C ASN A 138 13.01 -30.18 -3.99
N GLU A 139 11.69 -30.35 -4.06
CA GLU A 139 10.94 -30.28 -5.34
C GLU A 139 10.83 -28.86 -5.90
N ILE A 140 11.13 -27.84 -5.11
CA ILE A 140 11.11 -26.46 -5.54
C ILE A 140 12.31 -26.22 -6.47
N THR A 141 12.06 -25.83 -7.72
CA THR A 141 13.10 -25.30 -8.61
C THR A 141 13.45 -23.89 -8.10
N ALA A 142 14.51 -23.84 -7.29
CA ALA A 142 14.86 -22.64 -6.52
C ALA A 142 15.84 -21.77 -7.30
N GLU A 143 15.37 -20.59 -7.74
CA GLU A 143 16.19 -19.53 -8.34
C GLU A 143 15.93 -18.20 -7.63
N GLY A 144 16.98 -17.42 -7.39
CA GLY A 144 16.84 -16.09 -6.78
C GLY A 144 16.13 -16.09 -5.42
N GLY A 145 15.08 -15.27 -5.28
CA GLY A 145 14.32 -15.12 -4.03
C GLY A 145 13.60 -16.38 -3.55
N THR A 146 13.21 -17.28 -4.45
CA THR A 146 12.58 -18.56 -4.08
C THR A 146 13.56 -19.51 -3.39
N ALA A 147 14.85 -19.47 -3.73
CA ALA A 147 15.90 -20.24 -3.06
C ALA A 147 16.08 -19.83 -1.60
N ALA A 148 16.03 -18.51 -1.34
CA ALA A 148 16.12 -17.98 0.03
C ALA A 148 14.91 -18.39 0.88
N LEU A 149 13.71 -18.33 0.33
CA LEU A 149 12.49 -18.75 1.00
C LEU A 149 12.51 -20.25 1.31
N GLN A 150 12.91 -21.09 0.35
CA GLN A 150 13.09 -22.52 0.55
C GLN A 150 14.07 -22.83 1.69
N THR A 151 15.25 -22.18 1.68
CA THR A 151 16.28 -22.37 2.70
C THR A 151 15.81 -21.91 4.08
N TYR A 152 15.06 -20.81 4.14
CA TYR A 152 14.46 -20.29 5.36
C TYR A 152 13.45 -21.28 5.96
N HIS A 153 12.52 -21.80 5.16
CA HIS A 153 11.56 -22.81 5.65
C HIS A 153 12.23 -24.12 6.04
N ARG A 154 13.32 -24.51 5.37
CA ARG A 154 14.16 -25.62 5.82
C ARG A 154 14.71 -25.38 7.24
N ALA A 155 15.23 -24.18 7.51
CA ALA A 155 15.75 -23.84 8.82
C ALA A 155 14.66 -23.88 9.90
N LEU A 156 13.48 -23.33 9.63
CA LEU A 156 12.34 -23.36 10.54
C LEU A 156 11.84 -24.78 10.84
N ILE A 157 11.73 -25.64 9.83
CA ILE A 157 11.33 -27.05 9.99
C ILE A 157 12.35 -27.81 10.83
N LEU A 158 13.64 -27.63 10.55
CA LEU A 158 14.71 -28.26 11.32
C LEU A 158 14.76 -27.79 12.77
N ASP A 159 14.53 -26.48 13.00
CA ASP A 159 14.43 -25.90 14.34
C ASP A 159 13.23 -26.49 15.09
N LEU A 160 12.06 -26.56 14.46
CA LEU A 160 10.86 -27.14 15.06
C LEU A 160 11.06 -28.62 15.41
N ALA A 161 11.76 -29.36 14.56
CA ALA A 161 12.10 -30.75 14.76
C ALA A 161 13.22 -31.00 15.78
N GLY A 162 13.86 -29.94 16.33
CA GLY A 162 14.97 -30.06 17.28
C GLY A 162 16.29 -30.51 16.66
N ARG A 163 16.46 -30.41 15.34
CA ARG A 163 17.70 -30.75 14.61
C ARG A 163 18.62 -29.51 14.59
N ASP A 164 19.10 -29.12 15.77
CA ASP A 164 19.75 -27.81 16.01
C ASP A 164 20.98 -27.56 15.12
N SER A 165 21.82 -28.56 14.88
CA SER A 165 23.02 -28.41 14.02
C SER A 165 22.66 -28.09 12.57
N ASP A 166 21.67 -28.80 12.04
CA ASP A 166 21.19 -28.61 10.66
C ASP A 166 20.44 -27.28 10.52
N ALA A 167 19.65 -26.92 11.55
CA ALA A 167 18.94 -25.65 11.61
C ALA A 167 19.90 -24.46 11.60
N ASP A 168 20.97 -24.48 12.40
CA ASP A 168 22.01 -23.43 12.43
C ASP A 168 22.64 -23.23 11.05
N ALA A 169 23.00 -24.31 10.38
CA ALA A 169 23.56 -24.26 9.02
C ALA A 169 22.57 -23.64 8.01
N ALA A 170 21.31 -24.07 8.07
CA ALA A 170 20.27 -23.55 7.18
C ALA A 170 19.92 -22.07 7.43
N TYR A 171 19.86 -21.63 8.70
CA TYR A 171 19.66 -20.21 9.02
C TYR A 171 20.79 -19.32 8.51
N ARG A 172 22.05 -19.73 8.68
CA ARG A 172 23.21 -19.00 8.14
C ARG A 172 23.15 -18.91 6.63
N GLN A 173 22.79 -19.98 5.95
CA GLN A 173 22.65 -20.00 4.50
C GLN A 173 21.53 -19.05 4.04
N ALA A 174 20.36 -19.08 4.69
CA ALA A 174 19.24 -18.19 4.37
C ALA A 174 19.62 -16.71 4.51
N LEU A 175 20.31 -16.32 5.59
CA LEU A 175 20.80 -14.97 5.79
C LEU A 175 21.90 -14.55 4.81
N THR A 176 22.67 -15.50 4.26
CA THR A 176 23.62 -15.18 3.18
C THR A 176 22.91 -14.88 1.88
N GLN A 177 21.79 -15.55 1.60
CA GLN A 177 20.98 -15.36 0.40
C GLN A 177 20.12 -14.08 0.47
N THR A 178 19.63 -13.74 1.68
CA THR A 178 18.81 -12.54 1.91
C THR A 178 19.25 -11.84 3.20
N PRO A 179 20.33 -11.04 3.15
CA PRO A 179 20.98 -10.49 4.34
C PRO A 179 20.07 -9.57 5.17
N ASN A 180 19.12 -8.88 4.55
CA ASN A 180 18.30 -7.83 5.18
C ASN A 180 16.85 -8.27 5.43
N SER A 181 16.59 -9.57 5.58
CA SER A 181 15.24 -10.05 5.91
C SER A 181 14.97 -9.93 7.42
N PRO A 182 14.05 -9.03 7.84
CA PRO A 182 13.71 -8.86 9.26
C PRO A 182 13.27 -10.17 9.91
N ARG A 183 12.51 -10.95 9.17
CA ARG A 183 11.92 -12.19 9.65
C ARG A 183 12.97 -13.28 9.89
N MET A 184 13.94 -13.39 8.97
CA MET A 184 15.05 -14.34 9.11
C MET A 184 15.99 -13.95 10.27
N VAL A 185 16.24 -12.66 10.47
CA VAL A 185 17.04 -12.16 11.60
C VAL A 185 16.37 -12.47 12.94
N ASP A 186 15.05 -12.26 13.07
CA ASP A 186 14.33 -12.60 14.31
C ASP A 186 14.33 -14.11 14.55
N ALA A 187 14.04 -14.92 13.53
CA ALA A 187 14.02 -16.38 13.64
C ALA A 187 15.37 -16.94 14.12
N TYR A 188 16.44 -16.55 13.42
CA TYR A 188 17.78 -17.03 13.77
C TYR A 188 18.27 -16.50 15.12
N GLY A 189 17.99 -15.24 15.43
CA GLY A 189 18.31 -14.65 16.72
C GLY A 189 17.66 -15.41 17.89
N ARG A 190 16.35 -15.68 17.79
CA ARG A 190 15.61 -16.51 18.77
C ARG A 190 16.17 -17.94 18.88
N PHE A 191 16.55 -18.54 17.75
CA PHE A 191 17.22 -19.84 17.74
C PHE A 191 18.54 -19.80 18.53
N LEU A 192 19.40 -18.81 18.28
CA LEU A 192 20.67 -18.64 18.99
C LEU A 192 20.46 -18.44 20.50
N GLU A 193 19.49 -17.62 20.90
CA GLU A 193 19.16 -17.41 22.32
C GLU A 193 18.70 -18.72 23.00
N ARG A 194 17.83 -19.50 22.35
CA ARG A 194 17.30 -20.76 22.88
C ARG A 194 18.35 -21.84 23.01
N THR A 195 19.34 -21.85 22.11
CA THR A 195 20.45 -22.80 22.11
C THR A 195 21.63 -22.37 23.00
N GLY A 196 21.44 -21.31 23.81
CA GLY A 196 22.46 -20.83 24.76
C GLY A 196 23.54 -19.93 24.15
N ARG A 197 23.38 -19.51 22.90
CA ARG A 197 24.33 -18.70 22.12
C ARG A 197 23.96 -17.22 22.15
N SER A 198 23.62 -16.68 23.33
CA SER A 198 23.16 -15.29 23.48
C SER A 198 24.20 -14.25 23.04
N ALA A 199 25.51 -14.56 23.07
CA ALA A 199 26.55 -13.67 22.57
C ALA A 199 26.46 -13.52 21.03
N ASP A 200 26.23 -14.65 20.33
CA ASP A 200 26.08 -14.67 18.88
C ASP A 200 24.78 -13.93 18.46
N ALA A 201 23.70 -14.13 19.24
CA ALA A 201 22.44 -13.41 19.01
C ALA A 201 22.63 -11.88 19.13
N ARG A 202 23.36 -11.40 20.17
CA ARG A 202 23.68 -9.97 20.30
C ARG A 202 24.49 -9.44 19.11
N SER A 203 25.47 -10.21 18.65
CA SER A 203 26.28 -9.83 17.49
C SER A 203 25.44 -9.77 16.21
N LEU A 204 24.50 -10.69 16.05
CA LEU A 204 23.53 -10.68 14.94
C LEU A 204 22.67 -9.42 15.00
N TYR A 205 22.05 -9.14 16.14
CA TYR A 205 21.16 -7.97 16.30
C TYR A 205 21.91 -6.64 16.13
N ALA A 206 23.15 -6.53 16.65
CA ALA A 206 23.97 -5.34 16.51
C ALA A 206 24.27 -5.00 15.05
N LYS A 207 24.46 -6.01 14.19
CA LYS A 207 24.68 -5.82 12.76
C LYS A 207 23.51 -5.12 12.06
N TYR A 208 22.29 -5.27 12.58
CA TYR A 208 21.06 -4.72 12.01
C TYR A 208 20.44 -3.59 12.86
N ALA A 209 21.14 -3.09 13.86
CA ALA A 209 20.62 -2.08 14.80
C ALA A 209 20.28 -0.74 14.13
N THR A 210 20.87 -0.44 12.97
CA THR A 210 20.61 0.79 12.19
C THR A 210 19.53 0.62 11.12
N ASP A 211 19.01 -0.60 10.93
CA ASP A 211 17.97 -0.88 9.96
C ASP A 211 16.61 -0.50 10.56
N SER A 212 15.95 0.49 9.97
CA SER A 212 14.66 1.00 10.44
C SER A 212 13.53 -0.04 10.37
N ALA A 213 13.58 -0.94 9.39
CA ALA A 213 12.58 -2.01 9.24
C ALA A 213 12.68 -3.05 10.36
N LEU A 214 13.88 -3.23 10.94
CA LEU A 214 14.13 -4.16 12.04
C LEU A 214 13.98 -3.51 13.42
N GLY A 215 13.84 -2.19 13.49
CA GLY A 215 13.85 -1.43 14.75
C GLY A 215 13.00 -2.01 15.87
N PRO A 216 11.69 -2.29 15.67
CA PRO A 216 10.84 -2.87 16.71
C PRO A 216 11.29 -4.27 17.17
N VAL A 217 11.70 -5.12 16.23
CA VAL A 217 12.17 -6.49 16.52
C VAL A 217 13.48 -6.46 17.30
N ILE A 218 14.44 -5.64 16.85
CA ILE A 218 15.75 -5.49 17.49
C ILE A 218 15.63 -4.91 18.91
N ALA A 219 14.78 -3.91 19.13
CA ALA A 219 14.55 -3.32 20.43
C ALA A 219 14.05 -4.35 21.46
N LEU A 220 13.08 -5.17 21.07
CA LEU A 220 12.57 -6.27 21.90
C LEU A 220 13.62 -7.34 22.14
N ALA A 221 14.34 -7.74 21.09
CA ALA A 221 15.39 -8.74 21.17
C ALA A 221 16.51 -8.29 22.13
N ASN A 222 16.97 -7.05 22.04
CA ASN A 222 17.98 -6.50 22.93
C ASN A 222 17.50 -6.46 24.39
N THR A 223 16.26 -6.07 24.64
CA THR A 223 15.67 -6.09 25.99
C THR A 223 15.63 -7.51 26.55
N ARG A 224 15.19 -8.49 25.77
CA ARG A 224 15.09 -9.90 26.16
C ARG A 224 16.46 -10.51 26.45
N VAL A 225 17.44 -10.31 25.55
CA VAL A 225 18.79 -10.83 25.72
C VAL A 225 19.48 -10.17 26.93
N GLY A 226 19.20 -8.87 27.19
CA GLY A 226 19.71 -8.15 28.35
C GLY A 226 19.18 -8.69 29.68
N SER A 227 17.92 -9.13 29.72
CA SER A 227 17.27 -9.71 30.92
C SER A 227 17.56 -11.21 31.11
N GLY A 228 18.27 -11.88 30.19
CA GLY A 228 18.49 -13.33 30.22
C GLY A 228 17.26 -14.16 29.88
N GLY A 229 16.25 -13.54 29.27
CA GLY A 229 15.02 -14.22 28.82
C GLY A 229 15.32 -15.23 27.71
N ARG A 230 14.55 -16.33 27.69
CA ARG A 230 14.60 -17.35 26.65
C ARG A 230 13.34 -17.21 25.79
N PRO A 231 13.46 -16.85 24.49
CA PRO A 231 12.30 -16.67 23.63
C PRO A 231 11.69 -18.02 23.25
N ASP A 232 10.40 -18.00 22.90
CA ASP A 232 9.80 -19.07 22.14
C ASP A 232 10.35 -19.14 20.71
N ARG A 233 10.16 -20.27 20.04
CA ARG A 233 10.39 -20.36 18.60
C ARG A 233 9.55 -19.32 17.86
N LEU A 234 10.07 -18.81 16.75
CA LEU A 234 9.28 -17.93 15.89
C LEU A 234 8.09 -18.67 15.28
N VAL A 235 8.32 -19.94 14.95
CA VAL A 235 7.32 -20.89 14.46
C VAL A 235 7.31 -22.07 15.43
N ALA A 236 6.22 -22.23 16.17
CA ALA A 236 6.09 -23.26 17.22
C ALA A 236 5.19 -24.42 16.81
N SER A 237 4.52 -24.36 15.64
CA SER A 237 3.68 -25.42 15.09
C SER A 237 3.76 -25.50 13.57
N ALA A 238 3.31 -26.61 13.00
CA ALA A 238 3.22 -26.76 11.54
C ALA A 238 2.20 -25.78 10.92
N GLU A 239 1.12 -25.49 11.63
CA GLU A 239 0.12 -24.51 11.22
C GLU A 239 0.71 -23.11 11.12
N GLN A 240 1.46 -22.66 12.15
CA GLN A 240 2.20 -21.38 12.10
C GLN A 240 3.24 -21.36 10.97
N GLY A 241 3.88 -22.50 10.69
CA GLY A 241 4.83 -22.61 9.58
C GLY A 241 4.17 -22.48 8.21
N ALA A 242 2.99 -23.04 8.05
CA ALA A 242 2.19 -22.85 6.84
C ALA A 242 1.74 -21.38 6.69
N ALA A 243 1.36 -20.72 7.80
CA ALA A 243 1.07 -19.29 7.82
C ALA A 243 2.29 -18.45 7.40
N GLU A 244 3.48 -18.80 7.91
CA GLU A 244 4.75 -18.14 7.55
C GLU A 244 5.07 -18.29 6.06
N ALA A 245 4.77 -19.48 5.46
CA ALA A 245 4.97 -19.72 4.04
C ALA A 245 4.06 -18.85 3.18
N LEU A 246 2.78 -18.77 3.50
CA LEU A 246 1.81 -17.94 2.80
C LEU A 246 2.16 -16.45 2.93
N PHE A 247 2.55 -16.01 4.13
CA PHE A 247 3.04 -14.65 4.37
C PHE A 247 4.28 -14.33 3.53
N GLY A 248 5.29 -15.21 3.51
CA GLY A 248 6.53 -14.99 2.76
C GLY A 248 6.29 -14.83 1.26
N ILE A 249 5.37 -15.62 0.69
CA ILE A 249 4.96 -15.48 -0.71
C ILE A 249 4.23 -14.16 -0.92
N ALA A 250 3.22 -13.83 -0.09
CA ALA A 250 2.45 -12.61 -0.21
C ALA A 250 3.32 -11.35 -0.10
N ALA A 251 4.31 -11.35 0.80
CA ALA A 251 5.24 -10.25 0.98
C ALA A 251 6.17 -10.05 -0.24
N SER A 252 6.41 -11.08 -1.04
CA SER A 252 7.21 -10.99 -2.26
C SER A 252 6.45 -10.46 -3.48
N LEU A 253 5.12 -10.42 -3.40
CA LEU A 253 4.24 -9.89 -4.45
C LEU A 253 4.10 -8.38 -4.26
N SER A 254 4.80 -7.59 -5.06
CA SER A 254 4.89 -6.13 -4.88
C SER A 254 4.27 -5.31 -6.02
N ASP A 255 3.82 -5.95 -7.09
CA ASP A 255 3.16 -5.28 -8.22
C ASP A 255 1.65 -5.18 -8.04
N ASP A 256 1.04 -4.17 -8.66
CA ASP A 256 -0.40 -3.91 -8.55
C ASP A 256 -1.26 -5.08 -9.05
N ALA A 257 -0.79 -5.80 -10.08
CA ALA A 257 -1.52 -6.91 -10.67
C ALA A 257 -1.61 -8.14 -9.75
N SER A 258 -0.70 -8.27 -8.80
CA SER A 258 -0.65 -9.38 -7.85
C SER A 258 -1.28 -9.08 -6.48
N THR A 259 -1.78 -7.85 -6.28
CA THR A 259 -2.29 -7.39 -4.98
C THR A 259 -3.44 -8.26 -4.45
N ASP A 260 -4.39 -8.65 -5.28
CA ASP A 260 -5.52 -9.51 -4.87
C ASP A 260 -5.03 -10.90 -4.42
N VAL A 261 -4.02 -11.44 -5.09
CA VAL A 261 -3.39 -12.71 -4.70
C VAL A 261 -2.65 -12.56 -3.37
N ALA A 262 -1.97 -11.44 -3.16
CA ALA A 262 -1.30 -11.15 -1.89
C ALA A 262 -2.32 -11.04 -0.75
N VAL A 263 -3.46 -10.36 -0.96
CA VAL A 263 -4.56 -10.29 0.02
C VAL A 263 -5.09 -11.68 0.34
N LEU A 264 -5.36 -12.52 -0.67
CA LEU A 264 -5.80 -13.91 -0.46
C LEU A 264 -4.82 -14.69 0.42
N TYR A 265 -3.52 -14.65 0.10
CA TYR A 265 -2.51 -15.39 0.86
C TYR A 265 -2.34 -14.86 2.29
N LEU A 266 -2.41 -13.55 2.49
CA LEU A 266 -2.40 -12.95 3.83
C LEU A 266 -3.64 -13.34 4.65
N ARG A 267 -4.82 -13.41 4.03
CA ARG A 267 -6.03 -13.90 4.69
C ARG A 267 -5.91 -15.37 5.07
N CYS A 268 -5.34 -16.21 4.19
CA CYS A 268 -5.04 -17.61 4.53
C CYS A 268 -4.01 -17.72 5.67
N ALA A 269 -2.96 -16.89 5.66
CA ALA A 269 -1.97 -16.86 6.74
C ALA A 269 -2.60 -16.46 8.09
N LEU A 270 -3.47 -15.45 8.09
CA LEU A 270 -4.18 -14.99 9.30
C LEU A 270 -5.26 -15.97 9.77
N TYR A 271 -5.84 -16.77 8.89
CA TYR A 271 -6.74 -17.85 9.28
C TYR A 271 -5.99 -18.95 10.03
N LEU A 272 -4.78 -19.29 9.59
CA LEU A 272 -3.92 -20.26 10.27
C LEU A 272 -3.23 -19.71 11.53
N SER A 273 -2.93 -18.42 11.56
CA SER A 273 -2.27 -17.77 12.70
C SER A 273 -2.86 -16.37 12.93
N PRO A 274 -3.98 -16.25 13.67
CA PRO A 274 -4.66 -14.99 13.92
C PRO A 274 -3.82 -13.94 14.65
N ASP A 275 -2.79 -14.39 15.39
CA ASP A 275 -1.86 -13.54 16.15
C ASP A 275 -0.63 -13.13 15.34
N PHE A 276 -0.62 -13.35 14.03
CA PHE A 276 0.48 -12.98 13.17
C PHE A 276 0.44 -11.47 12.82
N ASP A 277 0.86 -10.64 13.78
CA ASP A 277 0.73 -9.17 13.67
C ASP A 277 1.43 -8.57 12.45
N LEU A 278 2.58 -9.12 12.03
CA LEU A 278 3.27 -8.63 10.82
C LEU A 278 2.45 -8.92 9.55
N ALA A 279 1.72 -10.04 9.51
CA ALA A 279 0.80 -10.33 8.39
C ALA A 279 -0.39 -9.35 8.39
N LYS A 280 -0.87 -8.91 9.57
CA LYS A 280 -1.88 -7.85 9.66
C LYS A 280 -1.37 -6.53 9.11
N ILE A 281 -0.13 -6.13 9.46
CA ILE A 281 0.49 -4.91 8.94
C ILE A 281 0.55 -4.98 7.41
N VAL A 282 1.15 -6.02 6.85
CA VAL A 282 1.28 -6.15 5.39
C VAL A 282 -0.09 -6.19 4.71
N LEU A 283 -1.11 -6.82 5.32
CA LEU A 283 -2.48 -6.80 4.78
C LEU A 283 -3.07 -5.39 4.78
N ALA A 284 -2.89 -4.63 5.86
CA ALA A 284 -3.35 -3.25 5.94
C ALA A 284 -2.63 -2.36 4.92
N ASP A 285 -1.31 -2.51 4.75
CA ASP A 285 -0.53 -1.81 3.72
C ASP A 285 -1.06 -2.11 2.30
N ARG A 286 -1.51 -3.36 2.03
CA ARG A 286 -2.15 -3.70 0.75
C ARG A 286 -3.48 -2.96 0.57
N PHE A 287 -4.29 -2.86 1.61
CA PHE A 287 -5.51 -2.07 1.56
C PHE A 287 -5.25 -0.57 1.36
N GLU A 288 -4.21 -0.01 1.98
CA GLU A 288 -3.80 1.38 1.72
C GLU A 288 -3.39 1.59 0.25
N ALA A 289 -2.62 0.67 -0.33
CA ALA A 289 -2.23 0.72 -1.74
C ALA A 289 -3.46 0.72 -2.67
N LEU A 290 -4.51 -0.03 -2.30
CA LEU A 290 -5.79 -0.05 -2.99
C LEU A 290 -6.70 1.15 -2.62
N LYS A 291 -6.24 2.10 -1.80
CA LYS A 291 -7.03 3.21 -1.23
C LYS A 291 -8.25 2.76 -0.40
N LYS A 292 -8.24 1.53 0.10
CA LYS A 292 -9.26 0.94 0.99
C LYS A 292 -8.91 1.25 2.45
N TYR A 293 -8.79 2.54 2.77
CA TYR A 293 -8.32 3.02 4.08
C TYR A 293 -9.18 2.54 5.26
N GLN A 294 -10.51 2.36 5.06
CA GLN A 294 -11.39 1.83 6.10
C GLN A 294 -11.04 0.37 6.45
N ASP A 295 -10.74 -0.45 5.44
CA ASP A 295 -10.35 -1.84 5.64
C ASP A 295 -8.98 -1.93 6.30
N ALA A 296 -8.04 -1.05 5.93
CA ALA A 296 -6.74 -0.93 6.59
C ALA A 296 -6.90 -0.60 8.08
N VAL A 297 -7.74 0.39 8.43
CA VAL A 297 -8.06 0.76 9.83
C VAL A 297 -8.60 -0.42 10.62
N VAL A 298 -9.51 -1.21 10.05
CA VAL A 298 -10.05 -2.41 10.72
C VAL A 298 -8.95 -3.42 11.03
N VAL A 299 -8.03 -3.65 10.07
CA VAL A 299 -6.94 -4.60 10.26
C VAL A 299 -5.92 -4.07 11.28
N TYR A 300 -5.47 -2.82 11.18
CA TYR A 300 -4.54 -2.23 12.15
C TYR A 300 -5.09 -2.27 13.58
N ARG A 301 -6.37 -1.97 13.77
CA ARG A 301 -7.04 -2.04 15.09
C ARG A 301 -7.13 -3.46 15.68
N SER A 302 -6.99 -4.49 14.85
CA SER A 302 -6.93 -5.88 15.32
C SER A 302 -5.57 -6.25 15.93
N ILE A 303 -4.57 -5.39 15.83
CA ILE A 303 -3.24 -5.59 16.43
C ILE A 303 -3.34 -5.27 17.92
N PRO A 304 -3.03 -6.23 18.81
CA PRO A 304 -3.19 -6.04 20.25
C PRO A 304 -2.19 -5.00 20.80
N SER A 305 -2.57 -4.29 21.85
CA SER A 305 -1.71 -3.26 22.48
C SER A 305 -0.39 -3.81 23.04
N THR A 306 -0.30 -5.11 23.26
CA THR A 306 0.92 -5.82 23.70
C THR A 306 1.88 -6.11 22.53
N SER A 307 1.45 -5.93 21.30
CA SER A 307 2.27 -6.13 20.13
C SER A 307 3.38 -5.08 20.05
N PRO A 308 4.60 -5.47 19.62
CA PRO A 308 5.66 -4.51 19.32
C PRO A 308 5.29 -3.51 18.22
N TYR A 309 4.31 -3.84 17.40
CA TYR A 309 3.82 -3.03 16.30
C TYR A 309 2.64 -2.14 16.67
N ALA A 310 2.08 -2.26 17.89
CA ALA A 310 0.87 -1.56 18.31
C ALA A 310 0.95 -0.04 18.14
N PHE A 311 2.11 0.55 18.49
CA PHE A 311 2.30 2.00 18.36
C PHE A 311 2.31 2.43 16.88
N ALA A 312 3.06 1.76 16.03
CA ALA A 312 3.09 2.05 14.59
C ALA A 312 1.71 1.87 13.95
N ALA A 313 1.00 0.80 14.30
CA ALA A 313 -0.37 0.57 13.86
C ALA A 313 -1.33 1.69 14.29
N ALA A 314 -1.20 2.20 15.52
CA ALA A 314 -2.01 3.32 15.99
C ALA A 314 -1.75 4.63 15.22
N VAL A 315 -0.50 4.88 14.82
CA VAL A 315 -0.14 6.00 13.96
C VAL A 315 -0.78 5.86 12.57
N GLN A 316 -0.73 4.66 11.98
CA GLN A 316 -1.34 4.40 10.67
C GLN A 316 -2.88 4.48 10.71
N VAL A 317 -3.52 3.99 11.78
CA VAL A 317 -4.96 4.18 11.99
C VAL A 317 -5.33 5.66 11.90
N ALA A 318 -4.58 6.53 12.58
CA ALA A 318 -4.86 7.96 12.55
C ALA A 318 -4.57 8.58 11.17
N ALA A 319 -3.51 8.13 10.48
CA ALA A 319 -3.21 8.55 9.11
C ALA A 319 -4.38 8.22 8.16
N ASP A 320 -4.90 7.00 8.22
CA ASP A 320 -5.99 6.55 7.36
C ASP A 320 -7.31 7.22 7.71
N GLU A 321 -7.57 7.48 9.00
CA GLU A 321 -8.73 8.27 9.40
C GLU A 321 -8.69 9.69 8.83
N SER A 322 -7.51 10.31 8.76
CA SER A 322 -7.34 11.60 8.09
C SER A 322 -7.64 11.51 6.58
N ARG A 323 -7.14 10.44 5.91
CA ARG A 323 -7.39 10.21 4.47
C ARG A 323 -8.86 10.04 4.12
N VAL A 324 -9.68 9.56 5.06
CA VAL A 324 -11.14 9.44 4.89
C VAL A 324 -11.92 10.64 5.45
N GLY A 325 -11.24 11.77 5.70
CA GLY A 325 -11.87 13.03 6.11
C GLY A 325 -12.14 13.18 7.61
N ARG A 326 -11.67 12.27 8.46
CA ARG A 326 -11.82 12.35 9.93
C ARG A 326 -10.65 13.08 10.58
N ASN A 327 -10.28 14.24 10.04
CA ASN A 327 -9.08 14.97 10.41
C ASN A 327 -9.00 15.36 11.89
N ASP A 328 -10.07 15.83 12.50
CA ASP A 328 -10.04 16.24 13.92
C ASP A 328 -9.78 15.07 14.86
N GLN A 329 -10.36 13.90 14.56
CA GLN A 329 -10.11 12.68 15.32
C GLN A 329 -8.67 12.20 15.14
N ALA A 330 -8.17 12.22 13.91
CA ALA A 330 -6.78 11.86 13.58
C ALA A 330 -5.78 12.74 14.33
N VAL A 331 -5.98 14.06 14.29
CA VAL A 331 -5.14 15.03 15.01
C VAL A 331 -5.14 14.77 16.51
N GLN A 332 -6.31 14.54 17.13
CA GLN A 332 -6.40 14.25 18.56
C GLN A 332 -5.60 12.98 18.94
N GLN A 333 -5.73 11.92 18.15
CA GLN A 333 -5.00 10.67 18.37
C GLN A 333 -3.49 10.85 18.19
N LEU A 334 -3.06 11.51 17.11
CA LEU A 334 -1.65 11.73 16.82
C LEU A 334 -0.97 12.66 17.84
N ALA A 335 -1.67 13.68 18.33
CA ALA A 335 -1.17 14.54 19.41
C ALA A 335 -0.95 13.74 20.71
N ALA A 336 -1.84 12.81 21.03
CA ALA A 336 -1.65 11.91 22.18
C ALA A 336 -0.48 10.95 21.97
N LEU A 337 -0.31 10.38 20.77
CA LEU A 337 0.80 9.50 20.41
C LEU A 337 2.14 10.23 20.42
N SER A 338 2.20 11.48 19.94
CA SER A 338 3.42 12.30 19.98
C SER A 338 3.88 12.61 21.40
N THR A 339 2.94 12.68 22.35
CA THR A 339 3.27 12.82 23.79
C THR A 339 3.83 11.52 24.37
N GLN A 340 3.35 10.35 23.93
CA GLN A 340 3.84 9.04 24.39
C GLN A 340 5.26 8.76 23.88
N LYS A 341 5.55 9.11 22.62
CA LYS A 341 6.87 8.97 22.00
C LYS A 341 7.32 10.28 21.34
N PRO A 342 7.79 11.25 22.12
CA PRO A 342 8.13 12.58 21.62
C PRO A 342 9.26 12.61 20.59
N ASN A 343 10.07 11.55 20.54
CA ASN A 343 11.20 11.44 19.60
C ASN A 343 10.86 10.59 18.35
N ASP A 344 9.57 10.24 18.13
CA ASP A 344 9.17 9.48 16.95
C ASP A 344 8.89 10.41 15.77
N ILE A 345 9.82 10.44 14.81
CA ILE A 345 9.74 11.30 13.62
C ILE A 345 8.46 11.03 12.82
N THR A 346 8.10 9.74 12.68
CA THR A 346 6.93 9.33 11.89
C THR A 346 5.64 9.92 12.46
N THR A 347 5.46 9.86 13.78
CA THR A 347 4.28 10.43 14.44
C THR A 347 4.15 11.92 14.18
N TRP A 348 5.24 12.69 14.29
CA TRP A 348 5.23 14.12 14.01
C TRP A 348 4.97 14.43 12.54
N THR A 349 5.53 13.64 11.62
CA THR A 349 5.27 13.79 10.19
C THR A 349 3.80 13.58 9.86
N VAL A 350 3.22 12.46 10.34
CA VAL A 350 1.81 12.13 10.11
C VAL A 350 0.86 13.14 10.79
N LEU A 351 1.24 13.69 11.95
CA LEU A 351 0.50 14.78 12.60
C LEU A 351 0.50 16.05 11.73
N GLY A 352 1.64 16.37 11.14
CA GLY A 352 1.75 17.46 10.16
C GLY A 352 0.85 17.23 8.94
N ASP A 353 0.84 16.01 8.40
CA ASP A 353 -0.04 15.65 7.27
C ASP A 353 -1.52 15.77 7.63
N ALA A 354 -1.93 15.34 8.83
CA ALA A 354 -3.30 15.45 9.30
C ALA A 354 -3.72 16.91 9.51
N TYR A 355 -2.84 17.75 10.08
CA TYR A 355 -3.09 19.19 10.17
C TYR A 355 -3.19 19.85 8.80
N ARG A 356 -2.31 19.49 7.85
CA ARG A 356 -2.32 20.01 6.47
C ARG A 356 -3.62 19.62 5.75
N SER A 357 -4.07 18.39 5.88
CA SER A 357 -5.34 17.91 5.31
C SER A 357 -6.55 18.61 5.90
N GLY A 358 -6.46 19.06 7.14
CA GLY A 358 -7.47 19.91 7.81
C GLY A 358 -7.25 21.40 7.63
N GLU A 359 -6.40 21.83 6.69
CA GLU A 359 -6.06 23.23 6.38
C GLU A 359 -5.51 24.03 7.58
N LYS A 360 -5.02 23.35 8.61
CA LYS A 360 -4.40 23.93 9.80
C LYS A 360 -2.89 24.12 9.55
N TYR A 361 -2.54 24.97 8.59
CA TYR A 361 -1.20 25.06 8.02
C TYR A 361 -0.11 25.47 9.01
N GLU A 362 -0.40 26.38 9.96
CA GLU A 362 0.58 26.75 10.98
C GLU A 362 0.93 25.58 11.91
N GLN A 363 -0.10 24.86 12.39
CA GLN A 363 0.11 23.68 13.21
C GLN A 363 0.83 22.56 12.44
N ALA A 364 0.55 22.42 11.15
CA ALA A 364 1.27 21.49 10.28
C ALA A 364 2.76 21.84 10.18
N THR A 365 3.09 23.12 9.98
CA THR A 365 4.46 23.62 9.97
C THR A 365 5.18 23.31 11.29
N ASP A 366 4.55 23.56 12.44
CA ASP A 366 5.12 23.26 13.75
C ASP A 366 5.40 21.75 13.95
N ALA A 367 4.50 20.88 13.47
CA ALA A 367 4.67 19.44 13.55
C ALA A 367 5.83 18.95 12.66
N TYR A 368 5.94 19.45 11.42
CA TYR A 368 7.06 19.14 10.54
C TYR A 368 8.38 19.70 11.08
N ASP A 369 8.37 20.85 11.74
CA ASP A 369 9.53 21.40 12.45
C ASP A 369 10.06 20.45 13.52
N HIS A 370 9.15 19.86 14.31
CA HIS A 370 9.53 18.85 15.29
C HIS A 370 10.14 17.62 14.61
N ALA A 371 9.52 17.11 13.55
CA ALA A 371 10.04 15.97 12.81
C ALA A 371 11.45 16.24 12.26
N ILE A 372 11.69 17.42 11.65
CA ILE A 372 12.99 17.80 11.08
C ILE A 372 14.06 17.94 12.17
N LYS A 373 13.72 18.54 13.33
CA LYS A 373 14.65 18.68 14.47
C LYS A 373 15.08 17.34 15.05
N LEU A 374 14.29 16.29 14.89
CA LEU A 374 14.59 14.94 15.36
C LEU A 374 15.45 14.14 14.37
N LEU A 375 15.67 14.62 13.14
CA LEU A 375 16.53 13.95 12.18
C LEU A 375 17.97 13.90 12.69
N PRO A 376 18.60 12.72 12.77
CA PRO A 376 19.99 12.59 13.21
C PRO A 376 20.97 13.25 12.23
N SER A 377 20.62 13.25 10.96
CA SER A 377 21.26 13.96 9.85
C SER A 377 20.28 14.07 8.70
N VAL A 378 20.35 15.15 7.92
CA VAL A 378 19.51 15.32 6.73
C VAL A 378 20.11 14.51 5.58
N ALA A 379 19.32 13.63 4.97
CA ALA A 379 19.70 12.75 3.87
C ALA A 379 18.73 12.90 2.68
N ALA A 380 19.11 12.32 1.54
CA ALA A 380 18.29 12.41 0.31
C ALA A 380 16.84 11.96 0.51
N LYS A 381 16.61 10.91 1.31
CA LYS A 381 15.27 10.38 1.61
C LYS A 381 14.34 11.35 2.35
N ASP A 382 14.89 12.41 2.96
CA ASP A 382 14.13 13.33 3.81
C ASP A 382 13.51 14.49 3.00
N TRP A 383 13.70 14.53 1.67
CA TRP A 383 13.13 15.56 0.81
C TRP A 383 11.61 15.75 0.96
N PRO A 384 10.79 14.69 1.20
CA PRO A 384 9.33 14.85 1.32
C PRO A 384 8.94 15.71 2.53
N LEU A 385 9.73 15.65 3.60
CA LEU A 385 9.46 16.41 4.83
C LEU A 385 9.68 17.92 4.62
N PHE A 386 10.76 18.29 3.91
CA PHE A 386 11.01 19.68 3.52
C PHE A 386 9.97 20.18 2.50
N TYR A 387 9.58 19.35 1.54
CA TYR A 387 8.51 19.66 0.60
C TYR A 387 7.19 19.93 1.33
N ALA A 388 6.77 19.03 2.23
CA ALA A 388 5.53 19.15 2.97
C ALA A 388 5.50 20.43 3.84
N ARG A 389 6.62 20.73 4.54
CA ARG A 389 6.73 21.97 5.32
C ARG A 389 6.69 23.21 4.43
N GLY A 390 7.42 23.21 3.31
CA GLY A 390 7.40 24.32 2.34
C GLY A 390 6.01 24.60 1.79
N VAL A 391 5.23 23.55 1.50
CA VAL A 391 3.81 23.72 1.10
C VAL A 391 2.98 24.37 2.20
N THR A 392 3.14 23.98 3.47
CA THR A 392 2.37 24.57 4.58
C THR A 392 2.80 26.00 4.92
N GLU A 393 4.07 26.32 4.74
CA GLU A 393 4.60 27.68 4.89
C GLU A 393 4.06 28.60 3.80
N GLU A 394 4.00 28.14 2.55
CA GLU A 394 3.39 28.90 1.45
C GLU A 394 1.92 29.19 1.73
N ARG A 395 1.16 28.16 2.11
CA ARG A 395 -0.26 28.31 2.47
C ARG A 395 -0.49 29.21 3.70
N SER A 396 0.52 29.34 4.55
CA SER A 396 0.54 30.29 5.69
C SER A 396 1.09 31.67 5.33
N HIS A 397 1.28 31.97 4.05
CA HIS A 397 1.85 33.20 3.51
C HIS A 397 3.28 33.52 4.00
N LYS A 398 4.06 32.48 4.36
CA LYS A 398 5.47 32.57 4.79
C LYS A 398 6.41 32.24 3.63
N TRP A 399 6.28 32.96 2.52
CA TRP A 399 6.91 32.62 1.24
C TRP A 399 8.44 32.40 1.32
N ASP A 400 9.18 33.30 2.01
CA ASP A 400 10.64 33.18 2.08
C ASP A 400 11.11 31.89 2.80
N ALA A 401 10.32 31.37 3.72
CA ALA A 401 10.58 30.09 4.36
C ALA A 401 10.23 28.94 3.41
N ALA A 402 9.06 29.01 2.80
CA ALA A 402 8.59 28.03 1.81
C ALA A 402 9.61 27.84 0.67
N GLU A 403 10.11 28.93 0.10
CA GLU A 403 11.09 28.89 -1.00
C GLU A 403 12.39 28.19 -0.57
N ARG A 404 12.89 28.48 0.65
CA ARG A 404 14.08 27.78 1.18
C ARG A 404 13.87 26.30 1.33
N ASP A 405 12.71 25.88 1.83
CA ASP A 405 12.38 24.47 2.04
C ASP A 405 12.18 23.71 0.73
N LEU A 406 11.48 24.30 -0.22
CA LEU A 406 11.31 23.71 -1.56
C LEU A 406 12.65 23.59 -2.29
N GLN A 407 13.55 24.58 -2.16
CA GLN A 407 14.92 24.50 -2.68
C GLN A 407 15.74 23.42 -1.95
N GLN A 408 15.57 23.28 -0.63
CA GLN A 408 16.23 22.20 0.13
C GLN A 408 15.73 20.82 -0.31
N ALA A 409 14.43 20.67 -0.55
CA ALA A 409 13.87 19.43 -1.11
C ALA A 409 14.49 19.08 -2.46
N LEU A 410 14.64 20.06 -3.38
CA LEU A 410 15.30 19.87 -4.67
C LEU A 410 16.80 19.60 -4.54
N LYS A 411 17.47 20.17 -3.54
CA LYS A 411 18.89 19.86 -3.26
C LYS A 411 19.07 18.41 -2.82
N LEU A 412 18.12 17.88 -2.04
CA LEU A 412 18.12 16.50 -1.56
C LEU A 412 17.73 15.51 -2.66
N SER A 413 16.78 15.89 -3.52
CA SER A 413 16.30 15.09 -4.64
C SER A 413 15.96 15.97 -5.85
N PRO A 414 16.93 16.18 -6.78
CA PRO A 414 16.82 17.18 -7.86
C PRO A 414 15.77 16.87 -8.95
N ASP A 415 15.33 15.60 -9.02
CA ASP A 415 14.45 15.10 -10.08
C ASP A 415 13.05 14.73 -9.58
N GLN A 416 12.56 15.47 -8.55
CA GLN A 416 11.20 15.30 -8.05
C GLN A 416 10.22 16.19 -8.81
N PRO A 417 9.37 15.62 -9.69
CA PRO A 417 8.47 16.42 -10.54
C PRO A 417 7.53 17.30 -9.72
N GLN A 418 7.01 16.78 -8.58
CA GLN A 418 6.09 17.53 -7.72
C GLN A 418 6.73 18.79 -7.13
N VAL A 419 8.00 18.69 -6.68
CA VAL A 419 8.71 19.83 -6.06
C VAL A 419 9.09 20.85 -7.13
N LEU A 420 9.58 20.38 -8.29
CA LEU A 420 9.88 21.23 -9.46
C LEU A 420 8.62 21.99 -9.91
N ASN A 421 7.50 21.28 -9.99
CA ASN A 421 6.22 21.87 -10.36
C ASN A 421 5.75 22.90 -9.33
N TYR A 422 5.76 22.53 -8.05
CA TYR A 422 5.24 23.43 -7.00
C TYR A 422 6.05 24.72 -6.90
N LEU A 423 7.37 24.65 -6.85
CA LEU A 423 8.22 25.84 -6.79
C LEU A 423 8.13 26.67 -8.08
N GLY A 424 8.20 26.01 -9.25
CA GLY A 424 8.08 26.68 -10.53
C GLY A 424 6.74 27.39 -10.71
N TYR A 425 5.63 26.71 -10.39
CA TYR A 425 4.30 27.30 -10.44
C TYR A 425 4.16 28.50 -9.49
N SER A 426 4.65 28.36 -8.25
CA SER A 426 4.59 29.47 -7.28
C SER A 426 5.37 30.71 -7.75
N TRP A 427 6.50 30.54 -8.42
CA TRP A 427 7.22 31.66 -9.04
C TRP A 427 6.43 32.26 -10.20
N VAL A 428 5.81 31.43 -11.04
CA VAL A 428 4.97 31.89 -12.16
C VAL A 428 3.79 32.71 -11.66
N ASP A 429 3.11 32.23 -10.64
CA ASP A 429 1.95 32.90 -10.05
C ASP A 429 2.33 34.28 -9.48
N GLN A 430 3.46 34.35 -8.79
CA GLN A 430 4.00 35.62 -8.26
C GLN A 430 4.66 36.51 -9.32
N GLY A 431 4.77 36.08 -10.58
CA GLY A 431 5.45 36.80 -11.64
C GLY A 431 6.97 36.94 -11.45
N ARG A 432 7.59 36.04 -10.68
CA ARG A 432 9.01 36.04 -10.34
C ARG A 432 9.75 34.96 -11.11
N ASN A 433 11.02 35.20 -11.45
CA ASN A 433 11.94 34.21 -12.05
C ASN A 433 11.31 33.42 -13.20
N LEU A 434 10.48 34.06 -14.04
CA LEU A 434 9.68 33.36 -15.07
C LEU A 434 10.49 32.45 -16.01
N PRO A 435 11.71 32.83 -16.48
CA PRO A 435 12.51 31.94 -17.32
C PRO A 435 12.97 30.69 -16.58
N GLU A 436 13.44 30.82 -15.35
CA GLU A 436 13.89 29.72 -14.49
C GLU A 436 12.70 28.83 -14.10
N ALA A 437 11.58 29.45 -13.75
CA ALA A 437 10.33 28.74 -13.46
C ALA A 437 9.89 27.87 -14.65
N LEU A 438 9.88 28.43 -15.87
CA LEU A 438 9.54 27.66 -17.07
C LEU A 438 10.50 26.47 -17.26
N ALA A 439 11.81 26.67 -17.07
CA ALA A 439 12.78 25.59 -17.22
C ALA A 439 12.54 24.44 -16.20
N MET A 440 12.18 24.79 -14.95
CA MET A 440 11.82 23.81 -13.91
C MET A 440 10.53 23.06 -14.26
N LEU A 441 9.51 23.76 -14.73
CA LEU A 441 8.23 23.17 -15.12
C LEU A 441 8.38 22.26 -16.36
N GLU A 442 9.18 22.65 -17.35
CA GLU A 442 9.50 21.80 -18.52
C GLU A 442 10.26 20.54 -18.10
N LYS A 443 11.18 20.66 -17.13
CA LYS A 443 11.85 19.49 -16.54
C LYS A 443 10.86 18.57 -15.80
N ALA A 444 9.96 19.12 -15.01
CA ALA A 444 8.92 18.37 -14.34
C ALA A 444 8.05 17.59 -15.34
N ARG A 445 7.60 18.26 -16.43
CA ARG A 445 6.85 17.62 -17.51
C ARG A 445 7.61 16.53 -18.23
N ALA A 446 8.93 16.69 -18.40
CA ALA A 446 9.75 15.66 -19.03
C ALA A 446 9.86 14.39 -18.14
N LEU A 447 9.83 14.56 -16.82
CA LEU A 447 9.88 13.47 -15.84
C LEU A 447 8.51 12.78 -15.66
N ASP A 448 7.42 13.55 -15.72
CA ASP A 448 6.04 13.04 -15.64
C ASP A 448 5.14 13.72 -16.70
N PRO A 449 5.17 13.22 -17.94
CA PRO A 449 4.45 13.83 -19.07
C PRO A 449 2.93 13.62 -19.04
N ASN A 450 2.43 12.71 -18.20
CA ASN A 450 1.03 12.36 -18.10
C ASN A 450 0.33 13.04 -16.90
N ASP A 451 1.04 13.78 -16.07
CA ASP A 451 0.43 14.61 -15.04
C ASP A 451 -0.16 15.88 -15.66
N GLY A 452 -1.49 15.95 -15.72
CA GLY A 452 -2.21 17.08 -16.31
C GLY A 452 -1.99 18.40 -15.58
N TYR A 453 -1.71 18.38 -14.28
CA TYR A 453 -1.41 19.58 -13.47
C TYR A 453 -0.02 20.13 -13.78
N ILE A 454 0.96 19.26 -14.00
CA ILE A 454 2.29 19.69 -14.44
C ILE A 454 2.22 20.30 -15.86
N VAL A 455 1.47 19.66 -16.75
CA VAL A 455 1.26 20.18 -18.12
C VAL A 455 0.54 21.53 -18.08
N ASP A 456 -0.45 21.71 -17.21
CA ASP A 456 -1.14 22.98 -16.98
C ASP A 456 -0.17 24.07 -16.51
N SER A 457 0.66 23.77 -15.51
CA SER A 457 1.66 24.71 -14.98
C SER A 457 2.63 25.21 -16.07
N VAL A 458 3.07 24.34 -16.97
CA VAL A 458 3.89 24.74 -18.15
C VAL A 458 3.10 25.66 -19.07
N GLY A 459 1.84 25.31 -19.35
CA GLY A 459 0.95 26.14 -20.16
C GLY A 459 0.71 27.52 -19.56
N TRP A 460 0.49 27.58 -18.26
CA TRP A 460 0.34 28.82 -17.51
C TRP A 460 1.63 29.67 -17.51
N ALA A 461 2.79 29.04 -17.37
CA ALA A 461 4.08 29.72 -17.52
C ALA A 461 4.25 30.37 -18.90
N TYR A 462 3.89 29.67 -19.98
CA TYR A 462 3.86 30.27 -21.32
C TYR A 462 2.89 31.45 -21.38
N PHE A 463 1.72 31.35 -20.78
CA PHE A 463 0.73 32.43 -20.73
C PHE A 463 1.32 33.67 -20.04
N ARG A 464 1.91 33.51 -18.86
CA ARG A 464 2.52 34.60 -18.07
C ARG A 464 3.72 35.25 -18.80
N LEU A 465 4.40 34.49 -19.64
CA LEU A 465 5.46 35.00 -20.53
C LEU A 465 4.94 35.65 -21.83
N GLY A 466 3.62 35.75 -22.03
CA GLY A 466 3.00 36.30 -23.23
C GLY A 466 3.06 35.38 -24.47
N ARG A 467 3.48 34.13 -24.31
CA ARG A 467 3.58 33.12 -25.37
C ARG A 467 2.23 32.41 -25.55
N TYR A 468 1.18 33.17 -25.83
CA TYR A 468 -0.21 32.70 -25.82
C TYR A 468 -0.51 31.52 -26.75
N LYS A 469 0.17 31.42 -27.91
CA LYS A 469 0.00 30.28 -28.83
C LYS A 469 0.56 28.98 -28.23
N ASP A 470 1.72 29.06 -27.59
CA ASP A 470 2.33 27.92 -26.92
C ASP A 470 1.50 27.51 -25.70
N ALA A 471 1.00 28.53 -24.94
CA ALA A 471 0.08 28.32 -23.83
C ALA A 471 -1.17 27.55 -24.27
N ALA A 472 -1.89 28.02 -25.30
CA ALA A 472 -3.10 27.37 -25.77
C ALA A 472 -2.83 25.92 -26.23
N LYS A 473 -1.72 25.65 -26.91
CA LYS A 473 -1.33 24.30 -27.36
C LYS A 473 -1.06 23.39 -26.16
N THR A 474 -0.36 23.86 -25.13
CA THR A 474 0.01 23.06 -23.97
C THR A 474 -1.21 22.81 -23.06
N LEU A 475 -2.01 23.86 -22.83
CA LEU A 475 -3.23 23.75 -22.00
C LEU A 475 -4.30 22.85 -22.62
N GLN A 476 -4.37 22.76 -23.97
CA GLN A 476 -5.20 21.74 -24.63
C GLN A 476 -4.79 20.31 -24.21
N GLN A 477 -3.49 20.05 -24.06
CA GLN A 477 -3.01 18.75 -23.61
C GLN A 477 -3.38 18.53 -22.13
N ALA A 478 -3.25 19.56 -21.28
CA ALA A 478 -3.64 19.49 -19.88
C ALA A 478 -5.13 19.14 -19.71
N VAL A 479 -6.02 19.81 -20.46
CA VAL A 479 -7.47 19.51 -20.44
C VAL A 479 -7.78 18.08 -20.91
N LEU A 480 -7.01 17.51 -21.84
CA LEU A 480 -7.19 16.10 -22.23
C LEU A 480 -6.82 15.14 -21.11
N LEU A 481 -5.85 15.50 -20.27
CA LEU A 481 -5.42 14.67 -19.13
C LEU A 481 -6.33 14.84 -17.91
N VAL A 482 -6.81 16.06 -17.65
CA VAL A 482 -7.69 16.40 -16.50
C VAL A 482 -8.89 17.23 -16.95
N PRO A 483 -9.82 16.65 -17.71
CA PRO A 483 -10.91 17.40 -18.36
C PRO A 483 -11.89 18.05 -17.37
N GLY A 484 -12.02 17.50 -16.17
CA GLY A 484 -12.95 17.98 -15.13
C GLY A 484 -12.36 19.01 -14.16
N ASP A 485 -11.14 19.48 -14.35
CA ASP A 485 -10.54 20.46 -13.45
C ASP A 485 -10.94 21.90 -13.84
N PRO A 486 -11.55 22.69 -12.93
CA PRO A 486 -12.00 24.05 -13.24
C PRO A 486 -10.84 25.00 -13.55
N THR A 487 -9.70 24.90 -12.86
CA THR A 487 -8.54 25.77 -13.06
C THR A 487 -7.89 25.54 -14.42
N VAL A 488 -7.72 24.29 -14.80
CA VAL A 488 -7.12 23.90 -16.10
C VAL A 488 -8.00 24.39 -17.25
N ASN A 489 -9.33 24.26 -17.13
CA ASN A 489 -10.27 24.78 -18.12
C ASN A 489 -10.26 26.33 -18.17
N GLU A 490 -10.17 27.00 -17.01
CA GLU A 490 -10.05 28.46 -16.94
C GLU A 490 -8.78 28.94 -17.65
N HIS A 491 -7.61 28.36 -17.36
CA HIS A 491 -6.33 28.69 -17.98
C HIS A 491 -6.39 28.53 -19.51
N LEU A 492 -7.00 27.45 -20.01
CA LEU A 492 -7.18 27.26 -21.45
C LEU A 492 -8.10 28.32 -22.05
N GLY A 493 -9.18 28.68 -21.37
CA GLY A 493 -10.06 29.77 -21.76
C GLY A 493 -9.31 31.09 -21.90
N ASP A 494 -8.47 31.42 -20.93
CA ASP A 494 -7.64 32.63 -20.93
C ASP A 494 -6.66 32.63 -22.12
N ALA A 495 -6.01 31.50 -22.40
CA ALA A 495 -5.11 31.36 -23.54
C ALA A 495 -5.84 31.47 -24.89
N TYR A 496 -7.03 30.91 -25.02
CA TYR A 496 -7.85 31.07 -26.22
C TYR A 496 -8.28 32.52 -26.44
N TRP A 497 -8.68 33.21 -25.37
CA TRP A 497 -9.04 34.62 -25.46
C TRP A 497 -7.89 35.48 -26.02
N MET A 498 -6.68 35.27 -25.47
CA MET A 498 -5.49 36.04 -25.88
C MET A 498 -5.00 35.66 -27.31
N THR A 499 -5.42 34.51 -27.84
CA THR A 499 -5.16 34.13 -29.24
C THR A 499 -6.26 34.53 -30.21
N GLY A 500 -7.32 35.23 -29.73
CA GLY A 500 -8.46 35.68 -30.55
C GLY A 500 -9.56 34.63 -30.74
N ARG A 501 -9.42 33.45 -30.14
CA ARG A 501 -10.40 32.33 -30.18
C ARG A 501 -11.49 32.54 -29.12
N LYS A 502 -12.27 33.61 -29.27
CA LYS A 502 -13.18 34.05 -28.21
C LYS A 502 -14.32 33.09 -27.90
N LEU A 503 -14.88 32.40 -28.91
CA LEU A 503 -15.93 31.41 -28.71
C LEU A 503 -15.40 30.20 -27.94
N ASP A 504 -14.22 29.74 -28.26
CA ASP A 504 -13.57 28.64 -27.56
C ASP A 504 -13.24 29.03 -26.10
N ALA A 505 -12.83 30.28 -25.87
CA ALA A 505 -12.61 30.80 -24.53
C ALA A 505 -13.89 30.74 -23.68
N HIS A 506 -15.01 31.26 -24.21
CA HIS A 506 -16.31 31.18 -23.52
C HIS A 506 -16.72 29.74 -23.23
N PHE A 507 -16.46 28.81 -24.14
CA PHE A 507 -16.76 27.41 -23.94
C PHE A 507 -15.98 26.84 -22.76
N GLN A 508 -14.65 27.08 -22.68
CA GLN A 508 -13.81 26.59 -21.59
C GLN A 508 -14.16 27.23 -20.24
N TRP A 509 -14.42 28.52 -20.20
CA TRP A 509 -14.86 29.20 -18.97
C TRP A 509 -16.22 28.66 -18.45
N ASN A 510 -17.17 28.36 -19.34
CA ASN A 510 -18.41 27.71 -18.94
C ASN A 510 -18.19 26.27 -18.43
N HIS A 511 -17.25 25.54 -19.03
CA HIS A 511 -16.83 24.24 -18.51
C HIS A 511 -16.26 24.34 -17.12
N ALA A 512 -15.36 25.29 -16.85
CA ALA A 512 -14.80 25.53 -15.53
C ALA A 512 -15.90 25.77 -14.47
N LEU A 513 -16.93 26.57 -14.80
CA LEU A 513 -18.09 26.77 -13.93
C LEU A 513 -18.90 25.49 -13.71
N ALA A 514 -19.06 24.67 -14.72
CA ALA A 514 -19.82 23.41 -14.65
C ALA A 514 -19.12 22.34 -13.81
N PHE A 515 -17.78 22.37 -13.73
CA PHE A 515 -16.98 21.41 -12.97
C PHE A 515 -16.70 21.83 -11.52
N GLY A 516 -17.36 22.86 -11.01
CA GLY A 516 -17.37 23.18 -9.58
C GLY A 516 -16.26 24.13 -9.15
N ALA A 517 -16.01 25.18 -9.92
CA ALA A 517 -15.19 26.31 -9.48
C ALA A 517 -15.66 26.83 -8.12
N ASP A 518 -14.72 27.18 -7.24
CA ASP A 518 -15.05 27.80 -5.95
C ASP A 518 -15.69 29.18 -6.13
N GLU A 519 -16.27 29.76 -5.07
CA GLU A 519 -17.02 31.00 -5.16
C GLU A 519 -16.17 32.19 -5.65
N LYS A 520 -14.89 32.25 -5.31
CA LYS A 520 -13.97 33.30 -5.78
C LYS A 520 -13.65 33.11 -7.25
N GLN A 521 -13.27 31.92 -7.66
CA GLN A 521 -12.96 31.53 -9.03
C GLN A 521 -14.19 31.72 -9.94
N LYS A 522 -15.37 31.32 -9.46
CA LYS A 522 -16.64 31.52 -10.15
C LYS A 522 -16.89 32.99 -10.49
N ALA A 523 -16.74 33.89 -9.49
CA ALA A 523 -16.94 35.32 -9.71
C ALA A 523 -15.94 35.89 -10.74
N GLU A 524 -14.69 35.43 -10.74
CA GLU A 524 -13.67 35.83 -11.71
C GLU A 524 -13.98 35.31 -13.12
N ILE A 525 -14.40 34.04 -13.26
CA ILE A 525 -14.79 33.46 -14.54
C ILE A 525 -16.04 34.15 -15.10
N GLU A 526 -17.07 34.42 -14.30
CA GLU A 526 -18.28 35.14 -14.73
C GLU A 526 -17.94 36.54 -15.27
N LYS A 527 -17.00 37.23 -14.63
CA LYS A 527 -16.50 38.51 -15.12
C LYS A 527 -15.77 38.40 -16.45
N LYS A 528 -14.93 37.32 -16.63
CA LYS A 528 -14.25 37.03 -17.90
C LYS A 528 -15.26 36.73 -19.02
N ILE A 529 -16.34 36.02 -18.73
CA ILE A 529 -17.42 35.75 -19.70
C ILE A 529 -18.13 37.01 -20.13
N GLN A 530 -18.38 37.97 -19.20
CA GLN A 530 -19.10 39.19 -19.49
C GLN A 530 -18.27 40.24 -20.23
N SER A 531 -17.03 40.44 -19.83
CA SER A 531 -16.19 41.56 -20.29
C SER A 531 -14.90 41.14 -21.00
N GLY A 532 -14.58 39.86 -21.03
CA GLY A 532 -13.32 39.34 -21.54
C GLY A 532 -12.13 39.64 -20.64
N LEU A 533 -10.96 39.16 -21.06
CA LEU A 533 -9.68 39.49 -20.43
C LEU A 533 -9.12 40.79 -20.99
N THR A 534 -8.73 41.70 -20.10
CA THR A 534 -8.00 42.92 -20.48
C THR A 534 -6.49 42.67 -20.35
N ALA A 535 -5.70 43.33 -21.20
CA ALA A 535 -4.22 43.25 -21.16
C ALA A 535 -3.61 43.70 -19.81
N THR A 536 -4.35 44.48 -19.03
CA THR A 536 -3.96 44.90 -17.67
C THR A 536 -4.19 43.80 -16.63
N ALA A 537 -5.27 43.04 -16.77
CA ALA A 537 -5.57 41.90 -15.87
C ALA A 537 -4.52 40.76 -16.02
N VAL A 538 -3.92 40.63 -17.18
CA VAL A 538 -2.87 39.63 -17.45
C VAL A 538 -1.56 39.93 -16.71
N LYS A 539 -1.30 41.18 -16.32
CA LYS A 539 -0.05 41.58 -15.63
C LYS A 539 -0.18 41.63 -14.10
N SER A 540 -1.39 41.61 -13.56
CA SER A 540 -1.69 41.80 -12.13
C SER A 540 -2.26 40.55 -11.42
N GLY A 541 -2.49 39.46 -12.14
CA GLY A 541 -2.92 38.16 -11.58
C GLY A 541 -1.75 37.21 -11.33
#